data_f5dbbeac33c113943eac45e0b3a5a78a
#
_entry.id   f5dbbeac33c113943eac45e0b3a5a78a
#
_cell.length_a   1.000
_cell.length_b   1.000
_cell.length_c   1.000
_cell.angle_alpha   90.00
_cell.angle_beta   90.00
_cell.angle_gamma   90.00
#
_symmetry.space_group_name_H-M   'P 1'
#
loop_
_entity.id
_entity.type
_entity.pdbx_description
1 polymer ?
#
loop_
_entity_poly.entity_id
_entity_poly.type
_entity_poly.pdbx_seq_one_letter_code
_entity_poly.pdbx_strand_id
1 'polypeptide(L)'
;MPLGSKVFQYQTELEWVGGRECRVGAPGRPDLTVTPPEDFPGANAMHWSPEHLFTASLQSCTMLSFLAHCAHNGVEVVSYQSEAAGELARREDDRRYAFRRVAMIVTATVAGGHAHLAQGLTAKAERDCFISASTTATVETAWRISE
;
A
#
# COMPACT_ATOMS: atom_id res chain seq x y z
N MET A 1 0.54 13.81 32.78
CA MET A 1 -0.45 12.99 32.08
C MET A 1 0.14 12.56 30.73
N PRO A 2 0.27 11.27 30.47
CA PRO A 2 0.59 10.87 29.11
C PRO A 2 -0.53 11.38 28.21
N LEU A 3 -0.15 12.09 27.16
CA LEU A 3 -1.09 12.45 26.10
C LEU A 3 -1.64 11.15 25.56
N GLY A 4 -2.93 10.90 25.76
CA GLY A 4 -3.58 9.72 25.23
C GLY A 4 -3.31 9.63 23.73
N SER A 5 -2.89 8.46 23.25
CA SER A 5 -2.71 8.23 21.83
C SER A 5 -4.04 8.49 21.12
N LYS A 6 -4.01 9.30 20.07
CA LYS A 6 -5.19 9.47 19.22
C LYS A 6 -5.54 8.13 18.58
N VAL A 7 -6.83 7.81 18.58
CA VAL A 7 -7.36 6.62 17.91
C VAL A 7 -8.10 7.06 16.66
N PHE A 8 -7.76 6.45 15.53
CA PHE A 8 -8.40 6.69 14.25
C PHE A 8 -9.20 5.45 13.86
N GLN A 9 -10.41 5.65 13.36
CA GLN A 9 -11.29 4.55 12.98
C GLN A 9 -11.70 4.70 11.52
N TYR A 10 -11.75 3.56 10.82
CA TYR A 10 -12.11 3.48 9.41
C TYR A 10 -13.16 2.41 9.23
N GLN A 11 -14.23 2.74 8.51
CA GLN A 11 -15.36 1.85 8.29
C GLN A 11 -15.51 1.52 6.81
N THR A 12 -15.83 0.27 6.53
CA THR A 12 -16.17 -0.20 5.20
C THR A 12 -17.43 -1.05 5.27
N GLU A 13 -18.13 -1.14 4.16
CA GLU A 13 -19.35 -1.94 4.01
C GLU A 13 -19.13 -2.92 2.86
N LEU A 14 -19.77 -4.08 2.93
CA LEU A 14 -19.64 -5.10 1.91
C LEU A 14 -21.01 -5.74 1.66
N GLU A 15 -21.33 -5.93 0.39
CA GLU A 15 -22.52 -6.66 -0.06
C GLU A 15 -22.10 -7.77 -1.03
N TRP A 16 -22.59 -8.97 -0.79
CA TRP A 16 -22.45 -10.07 -1.74
C TRP A 16 -23.41 -9.86 -2.91
N VAL A 17 -22.90 -9.97 -4.14
CA VAL A 17 -23.68 -9.70 -5.35
C VAL A 17 -23.86 -10.93 -6.23
N GLY A 18 -23.49 -12.10 -5.75
CA GLY A 18 -23.66 -13.39 -6.41
C GLY A 18 -22.33 -14.07 -6.71
N GLY A 19 -22.34 -15.38 -6.90
CA GLY A 19 -21.14 -16.15 -7.17
C GLY A 19 -20.07 -15.92 -6.09
N ARG A 20 -18.87 -15.53 -6.50
CA ARG A 20 -17.76 -15.13 -5.62
C ARG A 20 -17.41 -13.66 -5.80
N GLU A 21 -18.41 -12.84 -5.96
CA GLU A 21 -18.27 -11.42 -6.22
C GLU A 21 -18.93 -10.60 -5.12
N CYS A 22 -18.29 -9.53 -4.70
CA CYS A 22 -18.84 -8.58 -3.76
C CYS A 22 -18.61 -7.14 -4.20
N ARG A 23 -19.38 -6.25 -3.59
CA ARG A 23 -19.20 -4.82 -3.70
C ARG A 23 -18.71 -4.30 -2.35
N VAL A 24 -17.56 -3.66 -2.33
CA VAL A 24 -16.97 -3.06 -1.13
C VAL A 24 -17.04 -1.55 -1.26
N GLY A 25 -17.49 -0.89 -0.21
CA GLY A 25 -17.57 0.57 -0.17
C GLY A 25 -17.15 1.15 1.16
N ALA A 26 -17.02 2.44 1.19
CA ALA A 26 -16.83 3.24 2.39
C ALA A 26 -17.68 4.50 2.26
N PRO A 27 -18.15 5.09 3.37
CA PRO A 27 -19.04 6.24 3.32
C PRO A 27 -18.50 7.38 2.44
N GLY A 28 -19.31 7.82 1.47
CA GLY A 28 -18.97 8.91 0.55
C GLY A 28 -17.95 8.59 -0.54
N ARG A 29 -17.57 7.33 -0.71
CA ARG A 29 -16.58 6.88 -1.70
C ARG A 29 -17.21 5.97 -2.74
N PRO A 30 -16.66 5.93 -3.97
CA PRO A 30 -17.10 4.96 -4.97
C PRO A 30 -16.88 3.53 -4.51
N ASP A 31 -17.81 2.65 -4.84
CA ASP A 31 -17.70 1.23 -4.56
C ASP A 31 -16.68 0.56 -5.49
N LEU A 32 -16.06 -0.51 -4.98
CA LEU A 32 -15.23 -1.41 -5.76
C LEU A 32 -15.91 -2.77 -5.88
N THR A 33 -15.89 -3.35 -7.06
CA THR A 33 -16.25 -4.76 -7.25
C THR A 33 -15.01 -5.61 -7.01
N VAL A 34 -15.15 -6.64 -6.19
CA VAL A 34 -14.03 -7.50 -5.77
C VAL A 34 -14.39 -8.97 -6.03
N THR A 35 -13.46 -9.68 -6.65
CA THR A 35 -13.53 -11.12 -6.90
C THR A 35 -12.25 -11.80 -6.39
N PRO A 36 -12.21 -13.15 -6.33
CA PRO A 36 -10.93 -13.83 -6.09
C PRO A 36 -9.89 -13.47 -7.17
N PRO A 37 -8.59 -13.61 -6.86
CA PRO A 37 -7.54 -13.40 -7.85
C PRO A 37 -7.55 -14.50 -8.92
N GLU A 38 -6.85 -14.25 -10.01
CA GLU A 38 -6.92 -15.04 -11.25
C GLU A 38 -6.64 -16.54 -11.08
N ASP A 39 -5.84 -16.91 -10.10
CA ASP A 39 -5.48 -18.31 -9.84
C ASP A 39 -6.59 -19.10 -9.12
N PHE A 40 -7.68 -18.46 -8.74
CA PHE A 40 -8.74 -19.08 -7.95
C PHE A 40 -10.10 -19.09 -8.67
N PRO A 41 -10.96 -20.09 -8.40
CA PRO A 41 -12.29 -20.15 -9.01
C PRO A 41 -13.13 -18.90 -8.70
N GLY A 42 -13.87 -18.43 -9.71
CA GLY A 42 -14.74 -17.26 -9.58
C GLY A 42 -14.02 -15.94 -9.86
N ALA A 43 -12.75 -15.98 -10.24
CA ALA A 43 -11.99 -14.81 -10.62
C ALA A 43 -12.56 -14.11 -11.85
N ASN A 44 -12.46 -12.79 -11.85
CA ASN A 44 -12.70 -11.96 -13.03
C ASN A 44 -11.57 -10.95 -13.14
N ALA A 45 -10.78 -11.05 -14.21
CA ALA A 45 -9.63 -10.20 -14.44
C ALA A 45 -9.96 -8.71 -14.60
N MET A 46 -11.24 -8.37 -14.77
CA MET A 46 -11.72 -6.99 -14.85
C MET A 46 -11.89 -6.34 -13.47
N HIS A 47 -11.82 -7.12 -12.39
CA HIS A 47 -12.08 -6.65 -11.04
C HIS A 47 -10.87 -6.80 -10.13
N TRP A 48 -10.84 -6.01 -9.08
CA TRP A 48 -9.85 -6.12 -8.03
C TRP A 48 -10.06 -7.39 -7.22
N SER A 49 -8.98 -7.91 -6.64
CA SER A 49 -9.04 -8.97 -5.64
C SER A 49 -8.59 -8.43 -4.27
N PRO A 50 -8.88 -9.13 -3.17
CA PRO A 50 -8.34 -8.76 -1.85
C PRO A 50 -6.81 -8.67 -1.86
N GLU A 51 -6.14 -9.52 -2.63
CA GLU A 51 -4.68 -9.57 -2.73
C GLU A 51 -4.14 -8.33 -3.44
N HIS A 52 -4.82 -7.86 -4.49
CA HIS A 52 -4.48 -6.60 -5.15
C HIS A 52 -4.71 -5.41 -4.21
N LEU A 53 -5.80 -5.42 -3.43
CA LEU A 53 -6.11 -4.35 -2.48
C LEU A 53 -5.06 -4.28 -1.36
N PHE A 54 -4.62 -5.41 -0.86
CA PHE A 54 -3.54 -5.47 0.13
C PHE A 54 -2.25 -4.86 -0.44
N THR A 55 -1.84 -5.29 -1.62
CA THR A 55 -0.62 -4.80 -2.29
C THR A 55 -0.72 -3.30 -2.58
N ALA A 56 -1.86 -2.84 -3.10
CA ALA A 56 -2.10 -1.44 -3.42
C ALA A 56 -2.15 -0.56 -2.15
N SER A 57 -2.63 -1.10 -1.02
CA SER A 57 -2.63 -0.35 0.24
C SER A 57 -1.21 -0.04 0.71
N LEU A 58 -0.28 -0.96 0.54
CA LEU A 58 1.14 -0.74 0.84
C LEU A 58 1.75 0.31 -0.08
N GLN A 59 1.47 0.25 -1.39
CA GLN A 59 1.95 1.25 -2.34
C GLN A 59 1.45 2.66 -2.02
N SER A 60 0.15 2.80 -1.82
CA SER A 60 -0.45 4.11 -1.56
C SER A 60 -0.02 4.67 -0.20
N CYS A 61 0.07 3.84 0.81
CA CYS A 61 0.52 4.28 2.13
C CYS A 61 2.00 4.72 2.10
N THR A 62 2.86 3.99 1.40
CA THR A 62 4.27 4.36 1.23
C THR A 62 4.41 5.70 0.50
N MET A 63 3.62 5.92 -0.56
CA MET A 63 3.59 7.19 -1.27
C MET A 63 3.15 8.33 -0.36
N LEU A 64 2.03 8.18 0.32
CA LEU A 64 1.49 9.23 1.19
C LEU A 64 2.45 9.57 2.33
N SER A 65 3.12 8.56 2.90
CA SER A 65 4.15 8.77 3.91
C SER A 65 5.34 9.54 3.35
N PHE A 66 5.83 9.18 2.17
CA PHE A 66 6.91 9.89 1.50
C PHE A 66 6.53 11.35 1.19
N LEU A 67 5.34 11.57 0.63
CA LEU A 67 4.86 12.92 0.33
C LEU A 67 4.74 13.77 1.60
N ALA A 68 4.29 13.20 2.71
CA ALA A 68 4.20 13.91 3.98
C ALA A 68 5.58 14.34 4.50
N HIS A 69 6.58 13.45 4.44
CA HIS A 69 7.95 13.78 4.82
C HIS A 69 8.57 14.81 3.89
N CYS A 70 8.32 14.72 2.60
CA CYS A 70 8.77 15.70 1.62
C CYS A 70 8.19 17.09 1.92
N ALA A 71 6.88 17.17 2.10
CA ALA A 71 6.18 18.42 2.41
C ALA A 71 6.72 19.06 3.71
N HIS A 72 6.92 18.25 4.73
CA HIS A 72 7.45 18.73 6.02
C HIS A 72 8.88 19.27 5.91
N ASN A 73 9.67 18.77 4.98
CA ASN A 73 11.06 19.17 4.77
C ASN A 73 11.26 20.12 3.58
N GLY A 74 10.18 20.68 3.03
CA GLY A 74 10.26 21.63 1.94
C GLY A 74 10.67 21.04 0.60
N VAL A 75 10.51 19.75 0.39
CA VAL A 75 10.79 19.09 -0.88
C VAL A 75 9.52 19.04 -1.72
N GLU A 76 9.57 19.62 -2.91
CA GLU A 76 8.49 19.53 -3.89
C GLU A 76 8.65 18.27 -4.72
N VAL A 77 7.63 17.40 -4.69
CA VAL A 77 7.57 16.21 -5.52
C VAL A 77 6.84 16.54 -6.82
N VAL A 78 7.51 16.34 -7.94
CA VAL A 78 6.98 16.65 -9.28
C VAL A 78 6.22 15.47 -9.87
N SER A 79 6.73 14.25 -9.66
CA SER A 79 6.08 13.03 -10.13
C SER A 79 6.41 11.86 -9.20
N TYR A 80 5.51 10.88 -9.19
CA TYR A 80 5.69 9.66 -8.40
C TYR A 80 4.98 8.51 -9.11
N GLN A 81 5.71 7.43 -9.30
CA GLN A 81 5.15 6.18 -9.83
C GLN A 81 5.74 5.02 -9.04
N SER A 82 4.98 3.95 -8.90
CA SER A 82 5.51 2.73 -8.30
C SER A 82 4.87 1.49 -8.92
N GLU A 83 5.64 0.43 -8.89
CA GLU A 83 5.18 -0.92 -9.18
C GLU A 83 5.38 -1.76 -7.94
N ALA A 84 4.48 -2.70 -7.70
CA ALA A 84 4.59 -3.60 -6.56
C ALA A 84 4.20 -5.01 -6.96
N ALA A 85 4.89 -5.98 -6.37
CA ALA A 85 4.58 -7.39 -6.50
C ALA A 85 4.48 -8.02 -5.11
N GLY A 86 3.31 -8.54 -4.80
CA GLY A 86 3.07 -9.29 -3.56
C GLY A 86 3.23 -10.78 -3.80
N GLU A 87 3.91 -11.44 -2.89
CA GLU A 87 4.19 -12.87 -2.96
C GLU A 87 3.41 -13.59 -1.86
N LEU A 88 2.42 -14.38 -2.27
CA LEU A 88 1.57 -15.18 -1.40
C LEU A 88 2.10 -16.61 -1.36
N ALA A 89 2.46 -17.10 -0.19
CA ALA A 89 2.99 -18.44 -0.04
C ALA A 89 2.60 -19.03 1.31
N ARG A 90 2.67 -20.38 1.40
CA ARG A 90 2.38 -21.08 2.64
C ARG A 90 3.50 -20.89 3.65
N ARG A 91 3.17 -20.51 4.88
CA ARG A 91 4.12 -20.48 5.99
C ARG A 91 4.38 -21.90 6.49
N GLU A 92 5.61 -22.16 6.92
CA GLU A 92 5.99 -23.48 7.42
C GLU A 92 5.46 -23.75 8.83
N ASP A 93 5.41 -22.72 9.68
CA ASP A 93 5.04 -22.85 11.08
C ASP A 93 3.56 -23.21 11.30
N ASP A 94 2.63 -22.50 10.66
CA ASP A 94 1.20 -22.70 10.84
C ASP A 94 0.48 -23.24 9.60
N ARG A 95 1.20 -23.45 8.50
CA ARG A 95 0.72 -23.98 7.23
C ARG A 95 -0.33 -23.09 6.52
N ARG A 96 -0.47 -21.85 6.94
CA ARG A 96 -1.39 -20.90 6.33
C ARG A 96 -0.73 -20.17 5.15
N TYR A 97 -1.52 -19.89 4.12
CA TYR A 97 -1.10 -18.96 3.06
C TYR A 97 -1.14 -17.54 3.62
N ALA A 98 -0.08 -16.80 3.36
CA ALA A 98 0.04 -15.40 3.77
C ALA A 98 1.00 -14.67 2.82
N PHE A 99 0.86 -13.35 2.75
CA PHE A 99 1.89 -12.57 2.10
C PHE A 99 3.20 -12.69 2.85
N ARG A 100 4.22 -13.20 2.17
CA ARG A 100 5.56 -13.37 2.72
C ARG A 100 6.43 -12.17 2.42
N ARG A 101 6.21 -11.56 1.25
CA ARG A 101 7.02 -10.47 0.76
C ARG A 101 6.20 -9.58 -0.16
N VAL A 102 6.44 -8.27 -0.08
CA VAL A 102 5.98 -7.31 -1.08
C VAL A 102 7.19 -6.49 -1.51
N ALA A 103 7.51 -6.55 -2.78
CA ALA A 103 8.59 -5.78 -3.38
C ALA A 103 8.01 -4.60 -4.17
N MET A 104 8.51 -3.40 -3.89
CA MET A 104 8.09 -2.18 -4.59
C MET A 104 9.27 -1.50 -5.26
N ILE A 105 9.03 -0.92 -6.41
CA ILE A 105 9.98 -0.05 -7.11
C ILE A 105 9.30 1.31 -7.26
N VAL A 106 9.89 2.33 -6.65
CA VAL A 106 9.40 3.71 -6.72
C VAL A 106 10.31 4.52 -7.63
N THR A 107 9.69 5.26 -8.54
CA THR A 107 10.37 6.25 -9.36
C THR A 107 9.73 7.60 -9.09
N ALA A 108 10.50 8.54 -8.54
CA ALA A 108 10.01 9.87 -8.18
C ALA A 108 10.96 10.94 -8.72
N THR A 109 10.38 12.05 -9.18
CA THR A 109 11.09 13.25 -9.58
C THR A 109 10.75 14.35 -8.58
N VAL A 110 11.76 15.04 -8.09
CA VAL A 110 11.62 16.17 -7.17
C VAL A 110 12.17 17.43 -7.80
N ALA A 111 11.79 18.59 -7.28
CA ALA A 111 12.31 19.87 -7.75
C ALA A 111 13.83 19.96 -7.58
N GLY A 112 14.49 20.68 -8.47
CA GLY A 112 15.93 20.77 -8.55
C GLY A 112 16.62 21.14 -7.24
N GLY A 113 17.72 20.46 -6.97
CA GLY A 113 18.50 20.63 -5.75
C GLY A 113 18.03 19.81 -4.55
N HIS A 114 16.92 19.06 -4.66
CA HIS A 114 16.31 18.35 -3.54
C HIS A 114 16.43 16.82 -3.59
N ALA A 115 17.07 16.26 -4.62
CA ALA A 115 17.14 14.79 -4.76
C ALA A 115 17.86 14.13 -3.58
N HIS A 116 18.97 14.71 -3.12
CA HIS A 116 19.73 14.16 -2.00
C HIS A 116 18.90 14.18 -0.70
N LEU A 117 18.22 15.30 -0.43
CA LEU A 117 17.34 15.41 0.75
C LEU A 117 16.19 14.41 0.65
N ALA A 118 15.54 14.31 -0.50
CA ALA A 118 14.45 13.35 -0.73
C ALA A 118 14.92 11.90 -0.52
N GLN A 119 16.09 11.56 -1.02
CA GLN A 119 16.68 10.24 -0.81
C GLN A 119 16.88 9.94 0.69
N GLY A 120 17.28 10.93 1.47
CA GLY A 120 17.43 10.81 2.91
C GLY A 120 16.12 10.64 3.68
N LEU A 121 14.96 10.91 3.05
CA LEU A 121 13.64 10.77 3.67
C LEU A 121 12.99 9.40 3.42
N THR A 122 13.55 8.58 2.55
CA THR A 122 12.96 7.30 2.15
C THR A 122 12.83 6.32 3.32
N ALA A 123 13.84 6.20 4.15
CA ALA A 123 13.81 5.31 5.32
C ALA A 123 12.72 5.73 6.32
N LYS A 124 12.51 7.03 6.50
CA LYS A 124 11.43 7.54 7.37
C LYS A 124 10.06 7.25 6.76
N ALA A 125 9.94 7.39 5.44
CA ALA A 125 8.70 7.09 4.73
C ALA A 125 8.31 5.61 4.92
N GLU A 126 9.25 4.70 4.80
CA GLU A 126 9.02 3.28 5.02
C GLU A 126 8.65 2.98 6.48
N ARG A 127 9.38 3.55 7.42
CA ARG A 127 9.12 3.38 8.86
C ARG A 127 7.72 3.83 9.24
N ASP A 128 7.27 4.96 8.72
CA ASP A 128 6.02 5.60 9.12
C ASP A 128 4.82 5.15 8.25
N CYS A 129 5.01 4.18 7.39
CA CYS A 129 3.92 3.56 6.63
C CYS A 129 3.07 2.69 7.55
N PHE A 130 1.83 3.10 7.82
CA PHE A 130 0.92 2.41 8.74
C PHE A 130 0.61 0.98 8.29
N ILE A 131 0.50 0.77 7.00
CA ILE A 131 0.15 -0.54 6.44
C ILE A 131 1.33 -1.51 6.56
N SER A 132 2.56 -1.05 6.28
CA SER A 132 3.73 -1.91 6.47
C SER A 132 3.94 -2.27 7.95
N ALA A 133 3.63 -1.35 8.86
CA ALA A 133 3.65 -1.60 10.30
C ALA A 133 2.58 -2.63 10.74
N SER A 134 1.57 -2.86 9.93
CA SER A 134 0.42 -3.71 10.22
C SER A 134 0.51 -5.10 9.60
N THR A 135 1.59 -5.43 8.91
CA THR A 135 1.77 -6.73 8.26
C THR A 135 3.01 -7.45 8.76
N THR A 136 2.96 -8.79 8.72
CA THR A 136 4.11 -9.65 8.99
C THR A 136 4.94 -9.92 7.73
N ALA A 137 4.45 -9.51 6.55
CA ALA A 137 5.20 -9.64 5.30
C ALA A 137 6.47 -8.78 5.33
N THR A 138 7.53 -9.25 4.70
CA THR A 138 8.71 -8.44 4.44
C THR A 138 8.39 -7.46 3.31
N VAL A 139 8.47 -6.17 3.60
CA VAL A 139 8.23 -5.10 2.61
C VAL A 139 9.58 -4.50 2.22
N GLU A 140 9.90 -4.56 0.94
CA GLU A 140 11.14 -4.05 0.38
C GLU A 140 10.83 -3.00 -0.68
N THR A 141 11.45 -1.83 -0.58
CA THR A 141 11.23 -0.74 -1.53
C THR A 141 12.57 -0.30 -2.13
N ALA A 142 12.64 -0.32 -3.45
CA ALA A 142 13.73 0.28 -4.20
C ALA A 142 13.32 1.68 -4.66
N TRP A 143 14.08 2.69 -4.29
CA TRP A 143 13.80 4.09 -4.60
C TRP A 143 14.72 4.61 -5.69
N ARG A 144 14.12 5.17 -6.73
CA ARG A 144 14.80 5.86 -7.84
C ARG A 144 14.36 7.31 -7.84
N ILE A 145 15.16 8.18 -7.22
CA ILE A 145 14.84 9.60 -7.07
C ILE A 145 15.74 10.41 -7.97
N SER A 146 15.15 11.32 -8.74
CA SER A 146 15.85 12.22 -9.67
C SER A 146 15.28 13.64 -9.59
N GLU A 147 15.91 14.56 -10.33
CA GLU A 147 15.50 15.96 -10.49
C GLU A 147 15.02 16.23 -11.90
#